data_3a00198c2b7a2094150a47d221b749d5
#
_entry.id   3a00198c2b7a2094150a47d221b749d5
#
_cell.length_a   1.000
_cell.length_b   1.000
_cell.length_c   1.000
_cell.angle_alpha   90.00
_cell.angle_beta   90.00
_cell.angle_gamma   90.00
#
_symmetry.space_group_name_H-M   'P 1'
#
loop_
_entity.id
_entity.type
_entity.pdbx_description
1 polymer ?
#
loop_
_entity_poly.entity_id
_entity_poly.type
_entity_poly.pdbx_seq_one_letter_code
_entity_poly.pdbx_strand_id
1 'polypeptide(L)'
;MPKTAKISSATVRADFNDPIAVVHYARAAHFLGLWKSEMLLIDRFFPDRSASLLEAGCGAGRVTVGLWDMGFRKITAFDFAEELVDQARTLVADRGADGIQIFHADATQLSKSEIGRGVPASSVGSRAAKTSRPALARKREKRTKTSAQSRFDGVLFMFNGLMQIPGRANRRAALKELARLARRGAPILFTTHDRNSTPLEQALWLSEARRWSEGRQDPQLVEFGDRYFSDESGRTFMHLPDREEILGDLKACGWKHEFDSLRRDLTKESRAVQDFSDECRFWVGRKE
;
A
#
# COMPACT_ATOMS: atom_id res chain seq x y z
N MET A 1 -15.65 8.93 -32.78
CA MET A 1 -14.31 8.72 -32.25
C MET A 1 -14.35 7.55 -31.29
N PRO A 2 -13.37 6.62 -31.27
CA PRO A 2 -13.34 5.57 -30.26
C PRO A 2 -13.30 6.19 -28.87
N LYS A 3 -14.13 5.69 -27.95
CA LYS A 3 -14.13 6.14 -26.56
C LYS A 3 -12.78 5.81 -25.95
N THR A 4 -12.06 6.82 -25.46
CA THR A 4 -10.83 6.64 -24.71
C THR A 4 -11.12 5.75 -23.48
N ALA A 5 -10.34 4.67 -23.32
CA ALA A 5 -10.53 3.77 -22.20
C ALA A 5 -10.20 4.47 -20.87
N LYS A 6 -11.01 4.22 -19.84
CA LYS A 6 -10.75 4.69 -18.48
C LYS A 6 -9.53 3.99 -17.90
N ILE A 7 -8.77 4.70 -17.05
CA ILE A 7 -7.67 4.12 -16.28
C ILE A 7 -8.23 3.03 -15.37
N SER A 8 -7.56 1.89 -15.38
CA SER A 8 -7.95 0.68 -14.63
C SER A 8 -6.80 0.19 -13.76
N SER A 9 -7.08 -0.73 -12.83
CA SER A 9 -6.03 -1.41 -12.06
C SER A 9 -5.01 -2.13 -12.95
N ALA A 10 -5.43 -2.63 -14.12
CA ALA A 10 -4.51 -3.24 -15.09
C ALA A 10 -3.55 -2.19 -15.71
N THR A 11 -4.05 -0.98 -16.00
CA THR A 11 -3.23 0.13 -16.49
C THR A 11 -2.19 0.51 -15.45
N VAL A 12 -2.62 0.73 -14.21
CA VAL A 12 -1.71 1.12 -13.11
C VAL A 12 -0.68 0.02 -12.81
N ARG A 13 -1.08 -1.27 -12.87
CA ARG A 13 -0.13 -2.38 -12.72
C ARG A 13 0.93 -2.38 -13.81
N ALA A 14 0.54 -2.14 -15.06
CA ALA A 14 1.50 -2.06 -16.16
C ALA A 14 2.49 -0.89 -15.97
N ASP A 15 2.02 0.27 -15.50
CA ASP A 15 2.87 1.43 -15.22
C ASP A 15 3.88 1.13 -14.09
N PHE A 16 3.49 0.42 -13.03
CA PHE A 16 4.41 0.03 -11.93
C PHE A 16 5.37 -1.11 -12.29
N ASN A 17 5.06 -1.93 -13.29
CA ASN A 17 5.96 -2.93 -13.83
C ASN A 17 6.84 -2.38 -14.97
N ASP A 18 6.69 -1.11 -15.35
CA ASP A 18 7.57 -0.46 -16.30
C ASP A 18 9.00 -0.36 -15.73
N PRO A 19 10.06 -0.67 -16.50
CA PRO A 19 11.44 -0.63 -16.01
C PRO A 19 11.85 0.71 -15.40
N ILE A 20 11.34 1.84 -15.90
CA ILE A 20 11.64 3.17 -15.35
C ILE A 20 11.09 3.28 -13.92
N ALA A 21 9.82 2.90 -13.73
CA ALA A 21 9.18 2.91 -12.42
C ALA A 21 9.89 1.94 -11.45
N VAL A 22 10.19 0.72 -11.90
CA VAL A 22 10.91 -0.28 -11.09
C VAL A 22 12.27 0.25 -10.61
N VAL A 23 13.07 0.85 -11.51
CA VAL A 23 14.36 1.45 -11.14
C VAL A 23 14.18 2.61 -10.17
N HIS A 24 13.18 3.48 -10.38
CA HIS A 24 12.91 4.61 -9.50
C HIS A 24 12.59 4.16 -8.07
N TYR A 25 11.67 3.22 -7.89
CA TYR A 25 11.27 2.70 -6.57
C TYR A 25 12.35 1.84 -5.91
N ALA A 26 13.11 1.04 -6.69
CA ALA A 26 14.24 0.28 -6.17
C ALA A 26 15.34 1.20 -5.63
N ARG A 27 15.70 2.27 -6.35
CA ARG A 27 16.67 3.27 -5.86
C ARG A 27 16.19 3.93 -4.56
N ALA A 28 14.91 4.30 -4.47
CA ALA A 28 14.35 4.87 -3.24
C ALA A 28 14.45 3.88 -2.06
N ALA A 29 14.18 2.60 -2.29
CA ALA A 29 14.27 1.57 -1.26
C ALA A 29 15.70 1.38 -0.74
N HIS A 30 16.70 1.46 -1.62
CA HIS A 30 18.11 1.32 -1.24
C HIS A 30 18.69 2.55 -0.54
N PHE A 31 18.30 3.77 -0.94
CA PHE A 31 19.02 4.99 -0.55
C PHE A 31 18.28 5.91 0.42
N LEU A 32 16.94 5.87 0.47
CA LEU A 32 16.19 6.79 1.32
C LEU A 32 15.82 6.18 2.68
N GLY A 33 15.58 4.86 2.76
CA GLY A 33 15.11 4.23 3.98
C GLY A 33 13.77 4.80 4.48
N LEU A 34 13.46 4.60 5.77
CA LEU A 34 12.31 5.25 6.41
C LEU A 34 12.55 6.76 6.58
N TRP A 35 11.51 7.53 6.37
CA TRP A 35 11.52 8.96 6.60
C TRP A 35 11.36 9.28 8.09
N LYS A 36 11.81 10.47 8.53
CA LYS A 36 11.68 10.88 9.93
C LYS A 36 10.22 10.92 10.39
N SER A 37 9.32 11.42 9.55
CA SER A 37 7.88 11.44 9.82
C SER A 37 7.29 10.04 9.94
N GLU A 38 7.73 9.10 9.10
CA GLU A 38 7.32 7.71 9.18
C GLU A 38 7.78 7.06 10.48
N MET A 39 9.07 7.20 10.84
CA MET A 39 9.62 6.68 12.09
C MET A 39 8.89 7.23 13.32
N LEU A 40 8.64 8.55 13.36
CA LEU A 40 7.93 9.20 14.45
C LEU A 40 6.52 8.61 14.66
N LEU A 41 5.78 8.39 13.59
CA LEU A 41 4.42 7.85 13.69
C LEU A 41 4.42 6.34 13.95
N ILE A 42 5.37 5.59 13.40
CA ILE A 42 5.55 4.17 13.69
C ILE A 42 5.88 3.99 15.18
N ASP A 43 6.80 4.77 15.75
CA ASP A 43 7.12 4.72 17.17
C ASP A 43 5.91 5.05 18.06
N ARG A 44 5.12 6.03 17.64
CA ARG A 44 3.96 6.50 18.42
C ARG A 44 2.80 5.49 18.41
N PHE A 45 2.47 4.91 17.25
CA PHE A 45 1.26 4.12 17.08
C PHE A 45 1.49 2.61 17.03
N PHE A 46 2.74 2.16 16.87
CA PHE A 46 3.18 0.76 16.86
C PHE A 46 4.33 0.52 17.86
N PRO A 47 4.14 0.82 19.15
CA PRO A 47 5.23 0.77 20.14
C PRO A 47 5.74 -0.63 20.43
N ASP A 48 4.92 -1.68 20.23
CA ASP A 48 5.29 -3.07 20.47
C ASP A 48 6.03 -3.66 19.27
N ARG A 49 7.34 -3.84 19.40
CA ARG A 49 8.20 -4.43 18.35
C ARG A 49 7.97 -5.93 18.14
N SER A 50 7.27 -6.60 19.05
CA SER A 50 6.85 -7.99 18.87
C SER A 50 5.57 -8.15 18.04
N ALA A 51 4.91 -7.05 17.71
CA ALA A 51 3.68 -6.99 16.92
C ALA A 51 3.84 -7.62 15.53
N SER A 52 2.77 -8.24 15.06
CA SER A 52 2.65 -8.75 13.71
C SER A 52 2.08 -7.65 12.80
N LEU A 53 2.87 -7.22 11.82
CA LEU A 53 2.52 -6.12 10.92
C LEU A 53 2.17 -6.61 9.52
N LEU A 54 1.19 -5.97 8.91
CA LEU A 54 0.85 -6.11 7.48
C LEU A 54 1.17 -4.80 6.76
N GLU A 55 2.06 -4.87 5.78
CA GLU A 55 2.35 -3.76 4.88
C GLU A 55 1.70 -4.01 3.53
N ALA A 56 0.79 -3.13 3.15
CA ALA A 56 0.14 -3.10 1.85
C ALA A 56 0.88 -2.14 0.90
N GLY A 57 1.04 -2.54 -0.36
CA GLY A 57 1.73 -1.72 -1.35
C GLY A 57 3.20 -1.49 -0.97
N CYS A 58 3.94 -2.56 -0.69
CA CYS A 58 5.32 -2.46 -0.21
C CYS A 58 6.31 -1.96 -1.28
N GLY A 59 5.90 -1.93 -2.55
CA GLY A 59 6.77 -1.58 -3.65
C GLY A 59 8.05 -2.40 -3.64
N ALA A 60 9.19 -1.75 -3.80
CA ALA A 60 10.52 -2.37 -3.73
C ALA A 60 11.04 -2.62 -2.29
N GLY A 61 10.18 -2.52 -1.26
CA GLY A 61 10.51 -2.93 0.11
C GLY A 61 11.11 -1.85 1.01
N ARG A 62 11.04 -0.57 0.66
CA ARG A 62 11.62 0.54 1.43
C ARG A 62 11.13 0.57 2.89
N VAL A 63 9.83 0.56 3.09
CA VAL A 63 9.23 0.58 4.44
C VAL A 63 9.37 -0.79 5.10
N THR A 64 9.24 -1.88 4.34
CA THR A 64 9.43 -3.26 4.83
C THR A 64 10.75 -3.45 5.56
N VAL A 65 11.86 -3.09 4.90
CA VAL A 65 13.20 -3.17 5.49
C VAL A 65 13.37 -2.17 6.62
N GLY A 66 12.83 -0.96 6.48
CA GLY A 66 12.85 0.02 7.54
C GLY A 66 12.16 -0.43 8.83
N LEU A 67 11.02 -1.15 8.72
CA LEU A 67 10.37 -1.76 9.88
C LEU A 67 11.27 -2.83 10.53
N TRP A 68 11.98 -3.62 9.73
CA TRP A 68 12.96 -4.57 10.24
C TRP A 68 14.11 -3.86 11.00
N ASP A 69 14.64 -2.78 10.45
CA ASP A 69 15.69 -1.97 11.07
C ASP A 69 15.19 -1.33 12.39
N MET A 70 13.89 -1.00 12.50
CA MET A 70 13.25 -0.54 13.74
C MET A 70 13.00 -1.66 14.76
N GLY A 71 13.32 -2.92 14.45
CA GLY A 71 13.22 -4.05 15.38
C GLY A 71 11.97 -4.92 15.23
N PHE A 72 11.07 -4.67 14.29
CA PHE A 72 9.96 -5.59 14.01
C PHE A 72 10.47 -6.86 13.35
N ARG A 73 9.91 -8.02 13.75
CA ARG A 73 10.36 -9.34 13.27
C ARG A 73 9.25 -10.16 12.64
N LYS A 74 7.99 -9.73 12.72
CA LYS A 74 6.83 -10.41 12.17
C LYS A 74 6.16 -9.52 11.14
N ILE A 75 6.76 -9.41 9.96
CA ILE A 75 6.32 -8.54 8.89
C ILE A 75 5.82 -9.39 7.72
N THR A 76 4.59 -9.13 7.32
CA THR A 76 4.02 -9.62 6.07
C THR A 76 3.80 -8.42 5.17
N ALA A 77 4.39 -8.43 3.99
CA ALA A 77 4.29 -7.36 3.01
C ALA A 77 3.71 -7.89 1.69
N PHE A 78 3.07 -7.04 0.92
CA PHE A 78 2.62 -7.40 -0.42
C PHE A 78 2.54 -6.19 -1.33
N ASP A 79 2.68 -6.46 -2.62
CA ASP A 79 2.42 -5.50 -3.69
C ASP A 79 1.69 -6.19 -4.85
N PHE A 80 1.04 -5.39 -5.71
CA PHE A 80 0.34 -5.90 -6.88
C PHE A 80 1.19 -5.87 -8.15
N ALA A 81 2.37 -5.23 -8.12
CA ALA A 81 3.35 -5.17 -9.20
C ALA A 81 4.42 -6.25 -8.98
N GLU A 82 4.47 -7.23 -9.87
CA GLU A 82 5.35 -8.40 -9.76
C GLU A 82 6.82 -8.01 -9.70
N GLU A 83 7.24 -7.09 -10.56
CA GLU A 83 8.63 -6.63 -10.65
C GLU A 83 9.09 -5.94 -9.36
N LEU A 84 8.23 -5.15 -8.73
CA LEU A 84 8.52 -4.52 -7.45
C LEU A 84 8.59 -5.54 -6.30
N VAL A 85 7.74 -6.56 -6.30
CA VAL A 85 7.80 -7.67 -5.35
C VAL A 85 9.14 -8.39 -5.43
N ASP A 86 9.66 -8.62 -6.62
CA ASP A 86 10.95 -9.28 -6.81
C ASP A 86 12.13 -8.40 -6.36
N GLN A 87 12.05 -7.07 -6.58
CA GLN A 87 13.01 -6.12 -5.99
C GLN A 87 12.96 -6.13 -4.46
N ALA A 88 11.77 -6.15 -3.86
CA ALA A 88 11.61 -6.20 -2.41
C ALA A 88 12.18 -7.50 -1.81
N ARG A 89 11.96 -8.63 -2.46
CA ARG A 89 12.53 -9.92 -2.04
C ARG A 89 14.06 -9.92 -2.09
N THR A 90 14.63 -9.34 -3.15
CA THR A 90 16.09 -9.18 -3.29
C THR A 90 16.63 -8.31 -2.15
N LEU A 91 16.03 -7.15 -1.92
CA LEU A 91 16.45 -6.22 -0.86
C LEU A 91 16.38 -6.86 0.54
N VAL A 92 15.32 -7.63 0.83
CA VAL A 92 15.17 -8.36 2.10
C VAL A 92 16.23 -9.45 2.26
N ALA A 93 16.55 -10.19 1.19
CA ALA A 93 17.59 -11.20 1.21
C ALA A 93 18.99 -10.57 1.43
N ASP A 94 19.31 -9.49 0.74
CA ASP A 94 20.58 -8.76 0.86
C ASP A 94 20.78 -8.19 2.29
N ARG A 95 19.69 -7.86 2.99
CA ARG A 95 19.72 -7.40 4.38
C ARG A 95 19.75 -8.53 5.42
N GLY A 96 19.64 -9.80 5.00
CA GLY A 96 19.53 -10.93 5.91
C GLY A 96 18.29 -10.85 6.83
N ALA A 97 17.21 -10.30 6.33
CA ALA A 97 15.99 -10.04 7.09
C ALA A 97 15.06 -11.28 7.07
N ASP A 98 15.48 -12.40 7.68
CA ASP A 98 14.87 -13.73 7.65
C ASP A 98 13.52 -13.71 8.32
N GLY A 99 12.66 -13.13 8.46
CA GLY A 99 11.32 -13.19 9.12
C GLY A 99 10.28 -12.43 8.32
N ILE A 100 10.71 -11.77 7.25
CA ILE A 100 9.85 -11.00 6.37
C ILE A 100 9.25 -11.92 5.30
N GLN A 101 7.94 -11.82 5.12
CA GLN A 101 7.20 -12.56 4.10
C GLN A 101 6.67 -11.58 3.06
N ILE A 102 7.05 -11.76 1.79
CA ILE A 102 6.61 -10.87 0.71
C ILE A 102 5.79 -11.67 -0.31
N PHE A 103 4.59 -11.16 -0.60
CA PHE A 103 3.62 -11.78 -1.49
C PHE A 103 3.28 -10.86 -2.66
N HIS A 104 2.98 -11.48 -3.81
CA HIS A 104 2.28 -10.79 -4.88
C HIS A 104 0.78 -10.87 -4.61
N ALA A 105 0.11 -9.74 -4.37
CA ALA A 105 -1.32 -9.69 -4.06
C ALA A 105 -1.94 -8.32 -4.36
N ASP A 106 -3.22 -8.32 -4.67
CA ASP A 106 -4.04 -7.13 -4.86
C ASP A 106 -4.79 -6.79 -3.56
N ALA A 107 -4.61 -5.57 -3.06
CA ALA A 107 -5.26 -5.07 -1.85
C ALA A 107 -6.78 -5.16 -1.89
N THR A 108 -7.39 -5.07 -3.08
CA THR A 108 -8.84 -5.13 -3.28
C THR A 108 -9.41 -6.55 -3.22
N GLN A 109 -8.55 -7.59 -3.24
CA GLN A 109 -8.92 -8.99 -3.35
C GLN A 109 -8.12 -9.91 -2.41
N LEU A 110 -7.67 -9.42 -1.26
CA LEU A 110 -6.83 -10.19 -0.32
C LEU A 110 -7.47 -11.51 0.15
N SER A 111 -8.80 -11.58 0.23
CA SER A 111 -9.53 -12.82 0.53
C SER A 111 -9.22 -13.98 -0.44
N LYS A 112 -8.81 -13.68 -1.66
CA LYS A 112 -8.43 -14.66 -2.69
C LYS A 112 -6.94 -15.01 -2.65
N SER A 113 -6.10 -14.23 -1.96
CA SER A 113 -4.64 -14.41 -1.86
C SER A 113 -4.25 -15.41 -0.77
N GLU A 114 -2.97 -15.78 -0.74
CA GLU A 114 -2.37 -16.60 0.32
C GLU A 114 -2.46 -15.91 1.69
N ILE A 115 -2.25 -14.59 1.72
CA ILE A 115 -2.39 -13.76 2.93
C ILE A 115 -3.80 -13.92 3.50
N GLY A 116 -4.83 -13.81 2.68
CA GLY A 116 -6.23 -13.93 3.09
C GLY A 116 -6.62 -15.33 3.54
N ARG A 117 -5.99 -16.37 2.98
CA ARG A 117 -6.25 -17.80 3.28
C ARG A 117 -5.46 -18.34 4.47
N GLY A 118 -4.48 -17.62 4.96
CA GLY A 118 -3.70 -18.04 6.12
C GLY A 118 -2.69 -19.14 5.87
N VAL A 119 -2.12 -19.20 4.69
CA VAL A 119 -1.05 -20.15 4.37
C VAL A 119 0.24 -19.71 5.08
N PRO A 120 0.89 -20.57 5.92
CA PRO A 120 2.18 -20.22 6.52
C PRO A 120 3.27 -20.14 5.43
N ALA A 121 4.20 -19.20 5.56
CA ALA A 121 5.31 -19.01 4.62
C ALA A 121 6.25 -20.22 4.48
N SER A 122 6.23 -21.17 5.41
CA SER A 122 7.03 -22.39 5.38
C SER A 122 6.72 -23.33 4.21
N SER A 123 5.70 -23.04 3.38
CA SER A 123 5.35 -23.83 2.20
C SER A 123 5.90 -23.30 0.87
N VAL A 124 6.63 -22.18 0.87
CA VAL A 124 7.15 -21.52 -0.36
C VAL A 124 8.69 -21.58 -0.42
N GLY A 125 9.27 -22.68 -0.03
CA GLY A 125 10.71 -22.91 -0.12
C GLY A 125 11.02 -24.29 -0.69
N SER A 126 11.48 -24.34 -1.94
CA SER A 126 12.06 -25.51 -2.62
C SER A 126 11.24 -26.11 -3.75
N ARG A 127 11.30 -25.48 -4.91
CA ARG A 127 11.22 -26.23 -6.18
C ARG A 127 12.63 -26.70 -6.55
N ALA A 128 13.10 -27.74 -5.88
CA ALA A 128 14.23 -28.51 -6.33
C ALA A 128 13.86 -30.00 -6.35
N ALA A 129 14.03 -30.60 -7.52
CA ALA A 129 14.12 -32.05 -7.83
C ALA A 129 12.93 -32.95 -7.45
N LYS A 130 12.20 -33.35 -8.47
CA LYS A 130 11.35 -34.53 -8.50
C LYS A 130 12.16 -35.79 -8.26
N THR A 131 11.95 -36.49 -7.15
CA THR A 131 12.14 -37.94 -7.08
C THR A 131 10.82 -38.57 -6.61
N SER A 132 10.33 -39.46 -7.45
CA SER A 132 9.09 -40.20 -7.32
C SER A 132 9.17 -41.21 -6.17
N ARG A 133 8.18 -41.19 -5.22
CA ARG A 133 7.83 -42.31 -4.38
C ARG A 133 6.30 -42.42 -4.22
N PRO A 134 5.71 -43.63 -4.12
CA PRO A 134 4.32 -43.87 -4.35
C PRO A 134 3.40 -43.47 -3.21
N ALA A 135 2.17 -43.14 -3.58
CA ALA A 135 1.08 -42.68 -2.74
C ALA A 135 0.59 -43.74 -1.74
N LEU A 136 0.56 -43.38 -0.45
CA LEU A 136 -0.29 -43.99 0.55
C LEU A 136 -1.46 -43.07 0.83
N ALA A 137 -2.66 -43.58 0.68
CA ALA A 137 -3.93 -42.87 0.81
C ALA A 137 -4.07 -42.23 2.20
N ARG A 138 -4.04 -40.89 2.27
CA ARG A 138 -4.41 -40.13 3.46
C ARG A 138 -5.89 -39.77 3.42
N LYS A 139 -6.61 -40.22 4.47
CA LYS A 139 -8.00 -39.88 4.78
C LYS A 139 -8.22 -38.37 4.63
N ARG A 140 -9.25 -38.01 3.88
CA ARG A 140 -9.74 -36.68 3.65
C ARG A 140 -10.34 -36.13 4.94
N GLU A 141 -9.53 -35.41 5.75
CA GLU A 141 -10.06 -34.64 6.88
C GLU A 141 -10.96 -33.54 6.32
N LYS A 142 -12.17 -33.44 6.85
CA LYS A 142 -13.13 -32.38 6.57
C LYS A 142 -12.48 -31.04 7.00
N ARG A 143 -12.04 -30.24 6.01
CA ARG A 143 -11.60 -28.85 6.26
C ARG A 143 -12.78 -28.07 6.81
N THR A 144 -12.80 -27.87 8.12
CA THR A 144 -13.61 -26.84 8.76
C THR A 144 -13.28 -25.50 8.09
N LYS A 145 -14.30 -24.77 7.64
CA LYS A 145 -14.18 -23.37 7.21
C LYS A 145 -13.75 -22.55 8.41
N THR A 146 -12.45 -22.44 8.66
CA THR A 146 -11.92 -21.47 9.59
C THR A 146 -12.20 -20.09 9.01
N SER A 147 -13.06 -19.32 9.64
CA SER A 147 -13.20 -17.89 9.41
C SER A 147 -11.79 -17.27 9.39
N ALA A 148 -11.49 -16.43 8.41
CA ALA A 148 -10.19 -15.75 8.37
C ALA A 148 -10.00 -14.98 9.67
N GLN A 149 -9.20 -15.55 10.58
CA GLN A 149 -8.96 -14.98 11.89
C GLN A 149 -8.10 -13.74 11.71
N SER A 150 -8.53 -12.60 12.25
CA SER A 150 -7.76 -11.36 12.27
C SER A 150 -6.39 -11.62 12.88
N ARG A 151 -5.31 -11.31 12.16
CA ARG A 151 -3.96 -11.80 12.46
C ARG A 151 -2.97 -10.72 12.76
N PHE A 152 -3.19 -9.50 12.26
CA PHE A 152 -2.22 -8.43 12.32
C PHE A 152 -2.54 -7.45 13.43
N ASP A 153 -1.52 -7.09 14.20
CA ASP A 153 -1.56 -6.12 15.28
C ASP A 153 -1.47 -4.68 14.76
N GLY A 154 -1.09 -4.51 13.50
CA GLY A 154 -1.03 -3.24 12.83
C GLY A 154 -0.96 -3.37 11.31
N VAL A 155 -1.38 -2.34 10.61
CA VAL A 155 -1.41 -2.25 9.14
C VAL A 155 -0.75 -0.97 8.68
N LEU A 156 0.08 -1.05 7.64
CA LEU A 156 0.67 0.10 6.97
C LEU A 156 0.29 0.09 5.49
N PHE A 157 0.01 1.28 4.91
CA PHE A 157 -0.18 1.46 3.48
C PHE A 157 0.45 2.78 3.06
N MET A 158 1.77 2.78 3.02
CA MET A 158 2.56 3.99 2.92
C MET A 158 2.74 4.49 1.49
N PHE A 159 3.38 5.64 1.36
CA PHE A 159 3.74 6.28 0.09
C PHE A 159 2.56 6.41 -0.88
N ASN A 160 1.40 6.84 -0.36
CA ASN A 160 0.16 7.08 -1.12
C ASN A 160 -0.39 5.86 -1.89
N GLY A 161 0.06 4.64 -1.56
CA GLY A 161 -0.31 3.44 -2.30
C GLY A 161 -1.82 3.18 -2.39
N LEU A 162 -2.58 3.49 -1.33
CA LEU A 162 -4.04 3.41 -1.36
C LEU A 162 -4.65 4.33 -2.44
N MET A 163 -4.06 5.50 -2.68
CA MET A 163 -4.53 6.47 -3.66
C MET A 163 -4.14 6.14 -5.11
N GLN A 164 -3.28 5.16 -5.31
CA GLN A 164 -2.94 4.62 -6.62
C GLN A 164 -3.92 3.55 -7.11
N ILE A 165 -4.97 3.25 -6.33
CA ILE A 165 -6.06 2.34 -6.71
C ILE A 165 -7.17 3.17 -7.40
N PRO A 166 -7.43 2.96 -8.72
CA PRO A 166 -8.46 3.70 -9.44
C PRO A 166 -9.88 3.37 -8.92
N GLY A 167 -10.65 4.41 -8.69
CA GLY A 167 -12.05 4.33 -8.28
C GLY A 167 -12.25 4.13 -6.78
N ARG A 168 -13.06 5.01 -6.17
CA ARG A 168 -13.34 5.02 -4.72
C ARG A 168 -13.87 3.69 -4.18
N ALA A 169 -14.70 3.00 -4.98
CA ALA A 169 -15.22 1.68 -4.59
C ALA A 169 -14.10 0.66 -4.37
N ASN A 170 -13.06 0.68 -5.20
CA ASN A 170 -11.89 -0.19 -5.09
C ASN A 170 -11.01 0.21 -3.89
N ARG A 171 -10.80 1.51 -3.64
CA ARG A 171 -10.08 1.98 -2.44
C ARG A 171 -10.79 1.55 -1.16
N ARG A 172 -12.12 1.66 -1.11
CA ARG A 172 -12.92 1.13 0.01
C ARG A 172 -12.87 -0.39 0.12
N ALA A 173 -12.82 -1.12 -0.99
CA ALA A 173 -12.64 -2.57 -0.97
C ALA A 173 -11.29 -2.95 -0.33
N ALA A 174 -10.21 -2.26 -0.70
CA ALA A 174 -8.90 -2.44 -0.08
C ALA A 174 -8.94 -2.15 1.43
N LEU A 175 -9.50 -1.02 1.87
CA LEU A 175 -9.64 -0.69 3.29
C LEU A 175 -10.45 -1.75 4.06
N LYS A 176 -11.51 -2.31 3.48
CA LYS A 176 -12.31 -3.39 4.10
C LYS A 176 -11.54 -4.71 4.20
N GLU A 177 -10.78 -5.08 3.16
CA GLU A 177 -9.93 -6.28 3.19
C GLU A 177 -8.83 -6.15 4.27
N LEU A 178 -8.21 -4.98 4.39
CA LEU A 178 -7.23 -4.69 5.45
C LEU A 178 -7.89 -4.74 6.83
N ALA A 179 -9.08 -4.16 6.99
CA ALA A 179 -9.85 -4.23 8.25
C ALA A 179 -10.19 -5.67 8.65
N ARG A 180 -10.50 -6.54 7.67
CA ARG A 180 -10.79 -7.96 7.93
C ARG A 180 -9.57 -8.71 8.48
N LEU A 181 -8.37 -8.34 8.07
CA LEU A 181 -7.12 -8.96 8.50
C LEU A 181 -6.55 -8.36 9.80
N ALA A 182 -6.90 -7.12 10.12
CA ALA A 182 -6.48 -6.44 11.32
C ALA A 182 -7.25 -6.92 12.56
N ARG A 183 -6.59 -7.02 13.70
CA ARG A 183 -7.23 -7.25 14.99
C ARG A 183 -8.04 -6.03 15.42
N ARG A 184 -9.05 -6.24 16.23
CA ARG A 184 -9.79 -5.14 16.87
C ARG A 184 -8.83 -4.26 17.66
N GLY A 185 -8.92 -2.94 17.49
CA GLY A 185 -8.02 -1.96 18.09
C GLY A 185 -6.67 -1.78 17.37
N ALA A 186 -6.37 -2.60 16.36
CA ALA A 186 -5.14 -2.46 15.57
C ALA A 186 -5.11 -1.12 14.81
N PRO A 187 -3.99 -0.40 14.79
CA PRO A 187 -3.84 0.81 13.98
C PRO A 187 -3.67 0.47 12.50
N ILE A 188 -4.19 1.36 11.64
CA ILE A 188 -3.74 1.51 10.26
C ILE A 188 -3.02 2.85 10.13
N LEU A 189 -1.85 2.87 9.51
CA LEU A 189 -1.09 4.07 9.14
C LEU A 189 -0.95 4.10 7.62
N PHE A 190 -1.39 5.18 7.00
CA PHE A 190 -1.25 5.38 5.55
C PHE A 190 -1.06 6.84 5.19
N THR A 191 -0.67 7.11 3.95
CA THR A 191 -0.48 8.47 3.44
C THR A 191 -1.34 8.74 2.21
N THR A 192 -1.69 10.01 2.03
CA THR A 192 -2.32 10.53 0.83
C THR A 192 -1.71 11.89 0.47
N HIS A 193 -1.75 12.29 -0.79
CA HIS A 193 -1.73 13.70 -1.09
C HIS A 193 -3.01 14.36 -0.57
N ASP A 194 -3.04 15.68 -0.50
CA ASP A 194 -4.20 16.44 -0.05
C ASP A 194 -4.38 17.64 -1.00
N ARG A 195 -5.47 17.63 -1.78
CA ARG A 195 -5.76 18.71 -2.75
C ARG A 195 -6.00 20.08 -2.10
N ASN A 196 -6.10 20.11 -0.77
CA ASN A 196 -6.23 21.34 0.00
C ASN A 196 -4.95 21.68 0.80
N SER A 197 -3.82 21.00 0.53
CA SER A 197 -2.57 21.14 1.30
C SER A 197 -1.95 22.54 1.21
N THR A 198 -2.14 23.26 0.10
CA THR A 198 -1.61 24.59 -0.12
C THR A 198 -2.61 25.46 -0.88
N PRO A 199 -2.50 26.81 -0.82
CA PRO A 199 -3.30 27.70 -1.65
C PRO A 199 -3.16 27.46 -3.16
N LEU A 200 -1.97 27.04 -3.60
CA LEU A 200 -1.73 26.69 -5.01
C LEU A 200 -2.53 25.45 -5.42
N GLU A 201 -2.45 24.37 -4.63
CA GLU A 201 -3.23 23.17 -4.88
C GLU A 201 -4.74 23.48 -4.89
N GLN A 202 -5.23 24.27 -3.94
CA GLN A 202 -6.64 24.69 -3.91
C GLN A 202 -7.05 25.41 -5.20
N ALA A 203 -6.23 26.36 -5.69
CA ALA A 203 -6.51 27.08 -6.91
C ALA A 203 -6.53 26.17 -8.15
N LEU A 204 -5.58 25.25 -8.25
CA LEU A 204 -5.52 24.25 -9.33
C LEU A 204 -6.77 23.35 -9.32
N TRP A 205 -7.19 22.87 -8.15
CA TRP A 205 -8.36 22.00 -8.02
C TRP A 205 -9.69 22.74 -8.22
N LEU A 206 -9.77 24.03 -7.93
CA LEU A 206 -10.92 24.89 -8.32
C LEU A 206 -11.03 24.99 -9.85
N SER A 207 -9.91 25.14 -10.55
CA SER A 207 -9.89 25.14 -12.02
C SER A 207 -10.31 23.77 -12.58
N GLU A 208 -9.82 22.69 -11.99
CA GLU A 208 -10.17 21.32 -12.39
C GLU A 208 -11.65 21.01 -12.12
N ALA A 209 -12.22 21.48 -11.02
CA ALA A 209 -13.65 21.33 -10.72
C ALA A 209 -14.54 21.96 -11.80
N ARG A 210 -14.13 23.11 -12.37
CA ARG A 210 -14.83 23.73 -13.50
C ARG A 210 -14.77 22.84 -14.74
N ARG A 211 -13.61 22.28 -15.07
CA ARG A 211 -13.47 21.33 -16.20
C ARG A 211 -14.40 20.13 -16.05
N TRP A 212 -14.49 19.57 -14.84
CA TRP A 212 -15.37 18.46 -14.54
C TRP A 212 -16.86 18.84 -14.67
N SER A 213 -17.27 20.00 -14.16
CA SER A 213 -18.66 20.47 -14.27
C SER A 213 -19.09 20.76 -15.71
N GLU A 214 -18.13 21.09 -16.59
CA GLU A 214 -18.35 21.37 -18.01
C GLU A 214 -18.12 20.13 -18.91
N GLY A 215 -17.77 18.95 -18.33
CA GLY A 215 -17.47 17.74 -19.09
C GLY A 215 -16.17 17.82 -19.91
N ARG A 216 -15.24 18.70 -19.53
CA ARG A 216 -13.95 18.97 -20.23
C ARG A 216 -12.73 18.33 -19.54
N GLN A 217 -12.94 17.47 -18.56
CA GLN A 217 -11.88 16.69 -17.91
C GLN A 217 -11.23 15.72 -18.87
N ASP A 218 -10.03 15.25 -18.54
CA ASP A 218 -9.40 14.16 -19.27
C ASP A 218 -10.33 12.93 -19.28
N PRO A 219 -10.70 12.40 -20.47
CA PRO A 219 -11.61 11.29 -20.59
C PRO A 219 -11.09 9.97 -19.98
N GLN A 220 -9.79 9.86 -19.71
CA GLN A 220 -9.19 8.69 -19.06
C GLN A 220 -9.45 8.64 -17.56
N LEU A 221 -9.67 9.78 -16.90
CA LEU A 221 -9.87 9.88 -15.45
C LEU A 221 -11.22 9.30 -15.04
N VAL A 222 -11.25 8.61 -13.88
CA VAL A 222 -12.41 7.89 -13.38
C VAL A 222 -13.35 8.80 -12.61
N GLU A 223 -12.78 9.64 -11.73
CA GLU A 223 -13.51 10.52 -10.82
C GLU A 223 -12.76 11.82 -10.53
N PHE A 224 -13.46 12.80 -9.98
CA PHE A 224 -12.84 14.06 -9.56
C PHE A 224 -11.84 13.79 -8.43
N GLY A 225 -10.66 14.37 -8.54
CA GLY A 225 -9.52 14.08 -7.67
C GLY A 225 -8.42 13.26 -8.35
N ASP A 226 -8.74 12.60 -9.48
CA ASP A 226 -7.77 11.80 -10.21
C ASP A 226 -6.80 12.67 -11.01
N ARG A 227 -5.54 12.25 -11.05
CA ARG A 227 -4.50 12.70 -11.96
C ARG A 227 -3.82 11.49 -12.62
N TYR A 228 -3.43 11.65 -13.86
CA TYR A 228 -2.60 10.71 -14.60
C TYR A 228 -1.57 11.49 -15.39
N PHE A 229 -0.31 11.30 -15.09
CA PHE A 229 0.79 12.10 -15.64
C PHE A 229 2.01 11.22 -15.91
N SER A 230 2.94 11.79 -16.68
CA SER A 230 4.24 11.17 -16.97
C SER A 230 5.35 12.14 -16.56
N ASP A 231 6.34 11.63 -15.88
CA ASP A 231 7.55 12.33 -15.49
C ASP A 231 8.78 11.41 -15.59
N GLU A 232 9.89 11.77 -14.97
CA GLU A 232 11.13 10.98 -14.95
C GLU A 232 10.98 9.62 -14.25
N SER A 233 9.97 9.44 -13.41
CA SER A 233 9.66 8.18 -12.72
C SER A 233 8.74 7.25 -13.52
N GLY A 234 8.33 7.66 -14.73
CA GLY A 234 7.40 6.93 -15.58
C GLY A 234 5.99 7.52 -15.57
N ARG A 235 4.98 6.70 -15.83
CA ARG A 235 3.57 7.09 -15.75
C ARG A 235 3.00 6.76 -14.39
N THR A 236 2.26 7.71 -13.83
CA THR A 236 1.68 7.56 -12.50
C THR A 236 0.21 7.98 -12.49
N PHE A 237 -0.64 7.07 -12.00
CA PHE A 237 -1.99 7.39 -11.57
C PHE A 237 -1.99 7.73 -10.09
N MET A 238 -2.71 8.81 -9.74
CA MET A 238 -2.89 9.22 -8.35
C MET A 238 -4.26 9.85 -8.16
N HIS A 239 -4.97 9.41 -7.12
CA HIS A 239 -6.14 10.12 -6.62
C HIS A 239 -5.71 11.06 -5.49
N LEU A 240 -6.11 12.32 -5.55
CA LEU A 240 -5.88 13.32 -4.51
C LEU A 240 -7.20 13.59 -3.78
N PRO A 241 -7.43 13.01 -2.61
CA PRO A 241 -8.64 13.23 -1.82
C PRO A 241 -8.62 14.59 -1.13
N ASP A 242 -9.77 15.03 -0.64
CA ASP A 242 -9.83 15.95 0.48
C ASP A 242 -9.95 15.20 1.81
N ARG A 243 -9.89 15.94 2.91
CA ARG A 243 -9.95 15.37 4.25
C ARG A 243 -11.29 14.68 4.53
N GLU A 244 -12.39 15.23 4.08
CA GLU A 244 -13.74 14.71 4.27
C GLU A 244 -13.93 13.35 3.59
N GLU A 245 -13.36 13.18 2.41
CA GLU A 245 -13.39 11.92 1.68
C GLU A 245 -12.74 10.79 2.48
N ILE A 246 -11.53 11.02 3.02
CA ILE A 246 -10.80 10.01 3.80
C ILE A 246 -11.52 9.68 5.10
N LEU A 247 -12.04 10.68 5.82
CA LEU A 247 -12.83 10.45 7.04
C LEU A 247 -14.06 9.60 6.76
N GLY A 248 -14.77 9.91 5.66
CA GLY A 248 -15.92 9.14 5.21
C GLY A 248 -15.56 7.71 4.81
N ASP A 249 -14.42 7.49 4.15
CA ASP A 249 -13.96 6.18 3.73
C ASP A 249 -13.50 5.30 4.90
N LEU A 250 -12.77 5.86 5.84
CA LEU A 250 -12.39 5.17 7.08
C LEU A 250 -13.63 4.67 7.82
N LYS A 251 -14.60 5.57 8.09
CA LYS A 251 -15.85 5.23 8.76
C LYS A 251 -16.63 4.13 8.02
N ALA A 252 -16.75 4.24 6.70
CA ALA A 252 -17.47 3.26 5.88
C ALA A 252 -16.80 1.88 5.81
N CYS A 253 -15.53 1.79 6.19
CA CYS A 253 -14.71 0.58 6.08
C CYS A 253 -14.35 -0.04 7.44
N GLY A 254 -14.93 0.45 8.56
CA GLY A 254 -14.72 -0.10 9.91
C GLY A 254 -13.43 0.36 10.57
N TRP A 255 -12.98 1.57 10.22
CA TRP A 255 -11.87 2.25 10.86
C TRP A 255 -12.34 3.53 11.54
N LYS A 256 -12.04 3.69 12.81
CA LYS A 256 -12.25 4.94 13.54
C LYS A 256 -11.04 5.83 13.34
N HIS A 257 -11.22 7.03 12.81
CA HIS A 257 -10.16 8.03 12.71
C HIS A 257 -9.59 8.36 14.09
N GLU A 258 -8.27 8.42 14.20
CA GLU A 258 -7.56 8.72 15.45
C GLU A 258 -6.66 9.93 15.32
N PHE A 259 -5.96 10.08 14.19
CA PHE A 259 -4.98 11.14 13.97
C PHE A 259 -4.79 11.43 12.49
N ASP A 260 -4.58 12.66 12.11
CA ASP A 260 -4.03 13.06 10.82
C ASP A 260 -3.15 14.31 10.93
N SER A 261 -2.13 14.42 10.07
CA SER A 261 -1.25 15.59 9.99
C SER A 261 -0.54 15.65 8.65
N LEU A 262 -0.25 16.85 8.17
CA LEU A 262 0.65 17.03 7.03
C LEU A 262 2.09 16.68 7.47
N ARG A 263 2.89 16.14 6.54
CA ARG A 263 4.28 15.74 6.79
C ARG A 263 5.12 16.89 7.35
N ARG A 264 4.97 18.09 6.80
CA ARG A 264 5.69 19.30 7.24
C ARG A 264 5.39 19.70 8.69
N ASP A 265 4.20 19.37 9.19
CA ASP A 265 3.77 19.70 10.56
C ASP A 265 4.28 18.68 11.59
N LEU A 266 4.74 17.49 11.13
CA LEU A 266 5.32 16.46 11.97
C LEU A 266 6.80 16.69 12.22
N THR A 267 7.57 16.91 11.16
CA THR A 267 9.03 17.08 11.23
C THR A 267 9.59 17.63 9.91
N LYS A 268 10.80 18.19 10.01
CA LYS A 268 11.57 18.56 8.81
C LYS A 268 12.32 17.37 8.27
N GLU A 269 11.94 16.94 7.08
CA GLU A 269 12.60 15.86 6.35
C GLU A 269 13.98 16.28 5.78
N SER A 270 14.78 15.27 5.44
CA SER A 270 16.02 15.48 4.70
C SER A 270 15.75 16.04 3.30
N ARG A 271 16.73 16.71 2.72
CA ARG A 271 16.63 17.24 1.35
C ARG A 271 16.31 16.14 0.35
N ALA A 272 16.95 14.98 0.47
CA ALA A 272 16.73 13.82 -0.41
C ALA A 272 15.27 13.35 -0.39
N VAL A 273 14.61 13.32 0.77
CA VAL A 273 13.20 12.98 0.90
C VAL A 273 12.30 14.06 0.28
N GLN A 274 12.63 15.33 0.49
CA GLN A 274 11.87 16.46 -0.09
C GLN A 274 11.95 16.49 -1.63
N ASP A 275 13.11 16.13 -2.19
CA ASP A 275 13.31 16.07 -3.64
C ASP A 275 12.66 14.82 -4.26
N PHE A 276 12.50 13.75 -3.47
CA PHE A 276 11.90 12.50 -3.94
C PHE A 276 10.36 12.50 -3.88
N SER A 277 9.77 13.20 -2.92
CA SER A 277 8.33 13.11 -2.65
C SER A 277 7.71 14.45 -2.33
N ASP A 278 6.62 14.76 -3.00
CA ASP A 278 5.74 15.88 -2.70
C ASP A 278 5.15 15.78 -1.28
N GLU A 279 4.55 16.88 -0.82
CA GLU A 279 3.85 16.95 0.47
C GLU A 279 2.73 15.92 0.54
N CYS A 280 2.62 15.24 1.69
CA CYS A 280 1.57 14.26 1.95
C CYS A 280 0.97 14.44 3.34
N ARG A 281 -0.24 13.92 3.51
CA ARG A 281 -0.93 13.81 4.80
C ARG A 281 -0.83 12.38 5.30
N PHE A 282 -0.42 12.23 6.53
CA PHE A 282 -0.45 10.97 7.27
C PHE A 282 -1.80 10.79 7.95
N TRP A 283 -2.28 9.56 7.97
CA TRP A 283 -3.55 9.17 8.55
C TRP A 283 -3.37 7.98 9.47
N VAL A 284 -3.98 8.04 10.65
CA VAL A 284 -4.09 6.89 11.55
C VAL A 284 -5.54 6.62 11.86
N GLY A 285 -5.95 5.37 11.67
CA GLY A 285 -7.25 4.86 12.09
C GLY A 285 -7.09 3.66 13.02
N ARG A 286 -8.11 3.39 13.85
CA ARG A 286 -8.21 2.19 14.70
C ARG A 286 -9.30 1.27 14.19
N LYS A 287 -9.00 -0.02 14.08
CA LYS A 287 -9.99 -1.05 13.75
C LYS A 287 -11.07 -1.13 14.85
N GLU A 288 -12.32 -0.96 14.45
CA GLU A 288 -13.50 -1.09 15.32
C GLU A 288 -13.84 -2.56 15.67
#